data_0d5a30f0a654bbdcd5221216d5cd2b29
#
_entry.id   0d5a30f0a654bbdcd5221216d5cd2b29
#
_cell.length_a   1.000
_cell.length_b   1.000
_cell.length_c   1.000
_cell.angle_alpha   90.00
_cell.angle_beta   90.00
_cell.angle_gamma   90.00
#
_symmetry.space_group_name_H-M   'P 1'
#
loop_
_entity.id
_entity.type
_entity.pdbx_description
1 polymer ?
#
loop_
_entity_poly.entity_id
_entity_poly.type
_entity_poly.pdbx_seq_one_letter_code
_entity_poly.pdbx_strand_id
1 'polypeptide(L)'
;MRLCLLLFFSTVVYAVTRIVEPDFEGVNFAKALFGQRLEKVFREAAVDSETSCQIQCLKHIRCLSYNLGPKNEKGKFTCQLCDSDRFTSHENFTQDKKWRYRGMEVINRTKKLKEILLSCFSSSLQLFLS
;
A
#
# COMPACT_ATOMS: atom_id res chain seq x y z
N MET A 1 -22.02 30.74 -9.70
CA MET A 1 -21.56 29.84 -10.77
C MET A 1 -20.19 30.19 -11.31
N ARG A 2 -19.96 31.41 -11.75
CA ARG A 2 -18.60 31.85 -12.20
C ARG A 2 -17.53 31.79 -11.12
N LEU A 3 -17.87 32.05 -9.86
CA LEU A 3 -16.94 31.99 -8.74
C LEU A 3 -16.51 30.55 -8.41
N CYS A 4 -17.41 29.57 -8.50
CA CYS A 4 -17.09 28.15 -8.31
C CYS A 4 -16.16 27.61 -9.42
N LEU A 5 -16.37 28.03 -10.68
CA LEU A 5 -15.52 27.68 -11.80
C LEU A 5 -14.11 28.26 -11.66
N LEU A 6 -13.98 29.52 -11.20
CA LEU A 6 -12.67 30.16 -10.99
C LEU A 6 -11.91 29.53 -9.82
N LEU A 7 -12.60 29.18 -8.74
CA LEU A 7 -12.01 28.45 -7.62
C LEU A 7 -11.62 27.02 -8.01
N PHE A 8 -12.41 26.41 -8.89
CA PHE A 8 -12.13 25.06 -9.41
C PHE A 8 -10.89 25.08 -10.33
N PHE A 9 -10.77 26.07 -11.21
CA PHE A 9 -9.60 26.23 -12.06
C PHE A 9 -8.35 26.53 -11.25
N SER A 10 -8.41 27.35 -10.21
CA SER A 10 -7.25 27.63 -9.37
C SER A 10 -6.80 26.42 -8.56
N THR A 11 -7.72 25.61 -8.04
CA THR A 11 -7.39 24.37 -7.32
C THR A 11 -6.86 23.28 -8.24
N VAL A 12 -7.39 23.17 -9.46
CA VAL A 12 -6.90 22.23 -10.48
C VAL A 12 -5.50 22.63 -10.95
N VAL A 13 -5.24 23.92 -11.17
CA VAL A 13 -3.91 24.41 -11.54
C VAL A 13 -2.90 24.21 -10.40
N TYR A 14 -3.31 24.40 -9.16
CA TYR A 14 -2.46 24.11 -7.98
C TYR A 14 -2.18 22.62 -7.81
N ALA A 15 -3.16 21.78 -8.07
CA ALA A 15 -2.99 20.31 -8.07
C ALA A 15 -2.09 19.86 -9.22
N VAL A 16 -2.25 20.42 -10.42
CA VAL A 16 -1.44 20.08 -11.60
C VAL A 16 0.01 20.51 -11.46
N THR A 17 0.30 21.67 -10.85
CA THR A 17 1.67 22.10 -10.61
C THR A 17 2.41 21.28 -9.55
N ARG A 18 1.69 20.62 -8.64
CA ARG A 18 2.28 19.66 -7.69
C ARG A 18 2.38 18.24 -8.22
N ILE A 19 1.63 17.88 -9.26
CA ILE A 19 1.60 16.54 -9.88
C ILE A 19 2.71 16.38 -10.94
N VAL A 20 3.42 17.43 -11.29
CA VAL A 20 4.54 17.37 -12.24
C VAL A 20 5.83 16.81 -11.61
N GLU A 21 5.82 16.49 -10.33
CA GLU A 21 6.86 15.59 -9.80
C GLU A 21 6.56 14.15 -10.27
N PRO A 22 7.61 13.42 -10.75
CA PRO A 22 7.45 12.10 -11.33
C PRO A 22 6.73 11.17 -10.36
N ASP A 23 5.88 10.33 -10.89
CA ASP A 23 5.07 9.31 -10.22
C ASP A 23 5.66 8.83 -8.89
N PHE A 24 5.37 9.56 -7.81
CA PHE A 24 5.72 9.12 -6.48
C PHE A 24 4.71 8.06 -6.06
N GLU A 25 5.00 6.83 -6.38
CA GLU A 25 4.32 5.69 -5.78
C GLU A 25 4.77 5.61 -4.31
N GLY A 26 3.98 6.17 -3.42
CA GLY A 26 4.16 5.95 -1.99
C GLY A 26 3.78 4.51 -1.67
N VAL A 27 4.74 3.71 -1.28
CA VAL A 27 4.50 2.36 -0.78
C VAL A 27 4.39 2.42 0.74
N ASN A 28 3.25 2.02 1.26
CA ASN A 28 3.01 1.82 2.68
C ASN A 28 2.71 0.34 2.96
N PHE A 29 2.99 -0.07 4.19
CA PHE A 29 2.53 -1.36 4.68
C PHE A 29 1.22 -1.19 5.46
N ALA A 30 0.26 -2.07 5.19
CA ALA A 30 -0.98 -2.15 5.93
C ALA A 30 -0.72 -2.48 7.41
N LYS A 31 -1.73 -2.32 8.25
CA LYS A 31 -1.66 -2.69 9.66
C LYS A 31 -1.24 -4.15 9.84
N ALA A 32 -0.32 -4.39 10.77
CA ALA A 32 0.14 -5.74 11.09
C ALA A 32 -1.00 -6.62 11.62
N LEU A 33 -1.07 -7.84 11.11
CA LEU A 33 -1.97 -8.88 11.58
C LEU A 33 -1.18 -9.87 12.46
N PHE A 34 -1.37 -9.78 13.75
CA PHE A 34 -0.68 -10.63 14.73
C PHE A 34 -1.30 -12.03 14.77
N GLY A 35 -0.47 -13.03 14.94
CA GLY A 35 -0.90 -14.42 15.01
C GLY A 35 -1.33 -15.02 13.69
N GLN A 36 -0.87 -14.46 12.57
CA GLN A 36 -1.20 -14.91 11.23
C GLN A 36 0.05 -14.92 10.34
N ARG A 37 0.06 -15.80 9.36
CA ARG A 37 1.16 -16.02 8.44
C ARG A 37 0.65 -16.42 7.06
N LEU A 38 1.32 -15.90 6.02
CA LEU A 38 1.13 -16.40 4.65
C LEU A 38 2.20 -17.44 4.34
N GLU A 39 1.80 -18.66 4.06
CA GLU A 39 2.75 -19.79 3.84
C GLU A 39 3.43 -19.77 2.47
N LYS A 40 2.95 -18.97 1.55
CA LYS A 40 3.52 -18.85 0.21
C LYS A 40 4.74 -17.91 0.19
N VAL A 41 5.88 -18.41 0.62
CA VAL A 41 7.14 -17.66 0.80
C VAL A 41 8.08 -17.95 -0.37
N PHE A 42 8.67 -16.90 -0.97
CA PHE A 42 9.69 -17.07 -2.00
C PHE A 42 11.11 -16.76 -1.51
N ARG A 43 11.27 -16.07 -0.39
CA ARG A 43 12.56 -15.73 0.21
C ARG A 43 12.45 -15.61 1.73
N GLU A 44 13.50 -16.08 2.41
CA GLU A 44 13.62 -15.95 3.85
C GLU A 44 15.01 -15.36 4.19
N ALA A 45 15.06 -14.49 5.20
CA ALA A 45 16.29 -13.90 5.71
C ALA A 45 16.18 -13.64 7.21
N ALA A 46 17.31 -13.62 7.90
CA ALA A 46 17.40 -13.18 9.28
C ALA A 46 17.64 -11.66 9.30
N VAL A 47 16.85 -10.93 10.08
CA VAL A 47 16.91 -9.46 10.16
C VAL A 47 16.94 -8.98 11.62
N ASP A 48 17.51 -7.81 11.84
CA ASP A 48 17.64 -7.23 13.19
C ASP A 48 16.35 -6.58 13.67
N SER A 49 15.50 -6.13 12.74
CA SER A 49 14.26 -5.40 13.05
C SER A 49 13.18 -5.63 12.00
N GLU A 50 11.94 -5.27 12.35
CA GLU A 50 10.85 -5.26 11.37
C GLU A 50 11.10 -4.27 10.23
N THR A 51 11.70 -3.11 10.52
CA THR A 51 12.08 -2.13 9.51
C THR A 51 13.04 -2.73 8.47
N SER A 52 14.00 -3.54 8.91
CA SER A 52 14.88 -4.27 8.00
C SER A 52 14.14 -5.24 7.10
N CYS A 53 13.13 -5.93 7.62
CA CYS A 53 12.25 -6.80 6.84
C CYS A 53 11.44 -6.01 5.79
N GLN A 54 10.90 -4.86 6.16
CA GLN A 54 10.20 -3.95 5.24
C GLN A 54 11.12 -3.49 4.10
N ILE A 55 12.35 -3.10 4.43
CA ILE A 55 13.35 -2.69 3.43
C ILE A 55 13.68 -3.84 2.48
N GLN A 56 13.83 -5.05 2.98
CA GLN A 56 14.04 -6.24 2.15
C GLN A 56 12.86 -6.45 1.18
N CYS A 57 11.63 -6.29 1.64
CA CYS A 57 10.45 -6.39 0.79
C CYS A 57 10.43 -5.29 -0.29
N LEU A 58 10.75 -4.05 0.08
CA LEU A 58 10.79 -2.92 -0.87
C LEU A 58 11.85 -3.10 -1.97
N LYS A 59 12.96 -3.76 -1.67
CA LYS A 59 14.04 -4.04 -2.64
C LYS A 59 13.69 -5.11 -3.66
N HIS A 60 12.73 -5.97 -3.37
CA HIS A 60 12.30 -7.03 -4.27
C HIS A 60 11.02 -6.64 -5.01
N ILE A 61 11.12 -6.50 -6.32
CA ILE A 61 9.98 -6.15 -7.18
C ILE A 61 8.80 -7.13 -7.06
N ARG A 62 9.08 -8.38 -6.69
CA ARG A 62 8.07 -9.43 -6.52
C ARG A 62 7.40 -9.42 -5.14
N CYS A 63 7.96 -8.72 -4.15
CA CYS A 63 7.43 -8.74 -2.80
C CYS A 63 6.15 -7.91 -2.69
N LEU A 64 5.07 -8.54 -2.27
CA LEU A 64 3.77 -7.91 -2.01
C LEU A 64 3.39 -7.94 -0.53
N SER A 65 4.01 -8.82 0.25
CA SER A 65 3.77 -8.95 1.69
C SER A 65 4.94 -9.64 2.37
N TYR A 66 4.97 -9.58 3.68
CA TYR A 66 5.96 -10.30 4.47
C TYR A 66 5.37 -10.87 5.76
N ASN A 67 6.02 -11.94 6.25
CA ASN A 67 5.82 -12.46 7.58
C ASN A 67 7.05 -12.15 8.43
N LEU A 68 6.83 -11.69 9.65
CA LEU A 68 7.89 -11.54 10.64
C LEU A 68 7.70 -12.59 11.72
N GLY A 69 8.67 -13.47 11.83
CA GLY A 69 8.67 -14.58 12.78
C GLY A 69 9.44 -14.28 14.05
N PRO A 70 9.51 -15.27 14.95
CA PRO A 70 10.21 -15.13 16.21
C PRO A 70 11.71 -14.93 16.03
N LYS A 71 12.35 -14.41 17.05
CA LYS A 71 13.82 -14.31 17.11
C LYS A 71 14.46 -15.69 17.17
N ASN A 72 15.53 -15.85 16.40
CA ASN A 72 16.40 -17.02 16.45
C ASN A 72 17.35 -16.96 17.67
N GLU A 73 18.22 -17.96 17.82
CA GLU A 73 19.22 -18.03 18.90
C GLU A 73 20.19 -16.84 18.92
N LYS A 74 20.40 -16.19 17.77
CA LYS A 74 21.25 -14.99 17.62
C LYS A 74 20.48 -13.68 17.88
N GLY A 75 19.23 -13.75 18.30
CA GLY A 75 18.39 -12.59 18.55
C GLY A 75 17.85 -11.88 17.31
N LYS A 76 17.94 -12.51 16.13
CA LYS A 76 17.45 -11.97 14.87
C LYS A 76 16.07 -12.52 14.53
N PHE A 77 15.19 -11.66 13.99
CA PHE A 77 13.87 -12.06 13.50
C PHE A 77 13.99 -12.83 12.19
N THR A 78 13.07 -13.75 11.98
CA THR A 78 12.90 -14.41 10.68
C THR A 78 11.99 -13.56 9.80
N CYS A 79 12.51 -13.07 8.67
CA CYS A 79 11.77 -12.30 7.68
C CYS A 79 11.47 -13.19 6.48
N GLN A 80 10.18 -13.40 6.18
CA GLN A 80 9.73 -14.17 5.04
C GLN A 80 9.02 -13.25 4.05
N LEU A 81 9.54 -13.18 2.82
CA LEU A 81 8.96 -12.38 1.74
C LEU A 81 8.02 -13.22 0.88
N CYS A 82 6.86 -12.68 0.59
CA CYS A 82 5.80 -13.31 -0.20
C CYS A 82 5.52 -12.50 -1.47
N ASP A 83 5.33 -13.20 -2.59
CA ASP A 83 4.96 -12.60 -3.87
C ASP A 83 3.45 -12.52 -4.10
N SER A 84 2.70 -12.76 -3.06
CA SER A 84 1.24 -12.66 -3.01
C SER A 84 0.81 -11.97 -1.71
N ASP A 85 -0.47 -11.75 -1.54
CA ASP A 85 -1.07 -11.23 -0.33
C ASP A 85 -2.17 -12.16 0.20
N ARG A 86 -2.73 -11.81 1.36
CA ARG A 86 -3.81 -12.57 2.00
C ARG A 86 -5.09 -12.66 1.17
N PHE A 87 -5.29 -11.77 0.21
CA PHE A 87 -6.48 -11.74 -0.63
C PHE A 87 -6.34 -12.64 -1.86
N THR A 88 -5.15 -12.64 -2.48
CA THR A 88 -4.85 -13.45 -3.67
C THR A 88 -4.45 -14.88 -3.35
N SER A 89 -3.93 -15.14 -2.16
CA SER A 89 -3.52 -16.48 -1.69
C SER A 89 -4.18 -16.82 -0.36
N HIS A 90 -5.49 -16.62 -0.29
CA HIS A 90 -6.29 -16.84 0.92
C HIS A 90 -6.15 -18.27 1.49
N GLU A 91 -6.06 -19.29 0.64
CA GLU A 91 -5.88 -20.68 1.06
C GLU A 91 -4.54 -20.95 1.76
N ASN A 92 -3.54 -20.11 1.55
CA ASN A 92 -2.23 -20.22 2.20
C ASN A 92 -2.09 -19.29 3.42
N PHE A 93 -3.13 -18.57 3.77
CA PHE A 93 -3.15 -17.67 4.91
C PHE A 93 -3.67 -18.40 6.15
N THR A 94 -2.78 -18.63 7.10
CA THR A 94 -3.04 -19.49 8.26
C THR A 94 -2.81 -18.77 9.59
N GLN A 95 -3.36 -19.34 10.66
CA GLN A 95 -3.11 -18.86 12.01
C GLN A 95 -1.82 -19.49 12.55
N ASP A 96 -0.91 -18.62 13.01
CA ASP A 96 0.31 -19.01 13.70
C ASP A 96 0.70 -17.94 14.71
N LYS A 97 0.53 -18.23 15.98
CA LYS A 97 0.70 -17.28 17.09
C LYS A 97 2.09 -16.64 17.17
N LYS A 98 3.10 -17.27 16.60
CA LYS A 98 4.50 -16.80 16.64
C LYS A 98 4.80 -15.76 15.56
N TRP A 99 3.91 -15.60 14.58
CA TRP A 99 4.11 -14.79 13.41
C TRP A 99 3.21 -13.56 13.37
N ARG A 100 3.64 -12.56 12.62
CA ARG A 100 2.80 -11.45 12.21
C ARG A 100 2.98 -11.20 10.72
N TYR A 101 1.89 -10.86 10.07
CA TYR A 101 1.81 -10.62 8.65
C TYR A 101 1.56 -9.15 8.37
N ARG A 102 2.20 -8.62 7.32
CA ARG A 102 1.88 -7.31 6.77
C ARG A 102 1.85 -7.35 5.24
N GLY A 103 0.76 -6.84 4.67
CA GLY A 103 0.64 -6.62 3.25
C GLY A 103 1.12 -5.23 2.84
N MET A 104 1.58 -5.10 1.61
CA MET A 104 1.97 -3.84 1.01
C MET A 104 0.74 -3.13 0.45
N GLU A 105 0.58 -1.84 0.75
CA GLU A 105 -0.43 -0.99 0.15
C GLU A 105 0.24 0.00 -0.81
N VAL A 106 -0.07 -0.10 -2.09
CA VAL A 106 0.37 0.89 -3.08
C VAL A 106 -0.61 2.05 -3.06
N ILE A 107 -0.19 3.19 -2.53
CA ILE A 107 -0.99 4.42 -2.59
C ILE A 107 -0.77 5.07 -3.95
N ASN A 108 -1.62 4.75 -4.89
CA ASN A 108 -1.65 5.46 -6.16
C ASN A 108 -2.44 6.77 -5.99
N ARG A 109 -1.72 7.86 -5.69
CA ARG A 109 -2.32 9.20 -5.53
C ARG A 109 -3.05 9.67 -6.78
N THR A 110 -2.58 9.29 -7.96
CA THR A 110 -3.22 9.62 -9.24
C THR A 110 -4.59 8.96 -9.40
N LYS A 111 -4.76 7.73 -8.93
CA LYS A 111 -6.04 7.04 -8.97
C LYS A 111 -7.06 7.71 -8.05
N LYS A 112 -6.65 8.08 -6.84
CA LYS A 112 -7.51 8.77 -5.87
C LYS A 112 -7.94 10.16 -6.35
N LEU A 113 -7.03 10.90 -6.98
CA LEU A 113 -7.33 12.19 -7.60
C LEU A 113 -8.30 12.06 -8.77
N LYS A 114 -8.15 11.03 -9.62
CA LYS A 114 -9.10 10.74 -10.70
C LYS A 114 -10.49 10.41 -10.17
N GLU A 115 -10.60 9.65 -9.10
CA GLU A 115 -11.88 9.32 -8.46
C GLU A 115 -12.55 10.57 -7.88
N ILE A 116 -11.79 11.44 -7.22
CA ILE A 116 -12.29 12.72 -6.68
C ILE A 116 -12.74 13.65 -7.81
N LEU A 117 -11.97 13.79 -8.88
CA LEU A 117 -12.31 14.60 -10.05
C LEU A 117 -13.56 14.07 -10.77
N LEU A 118 -13.69 12.75 -10.95
CA LEU A 118 -14.88 12.13 -11.53
C LEU A 118 -16.12 12.33 -10.66
N SER A 119 -15.98 12.23 -9.35
CA SER A 119 -17.05 12.51 -8.38
C SER A 119 -17.51 13.97 -8.45
N CYS A 120 -16.59 14.93 -8.52
CA CYS A 120 -16.91 16.35 -8.69
C CYS A 120 -17.56 16.64 -10.06
N PHE A 121 -17.08 16.02 -11.13
CA PHE A 121 -17.69 16.15 -12.46
C PHE A 121 -19.11 15.59 -12.52
N SER A 122 -19.34 14.43 -11.92
CA SER A 122 -20.67 13.81 -11.82
C SER A 122 -21.67 14.69 -11.06
N SER A 123 -21.25 15.28 -9.95
CA SER A 123 -22.08 16.21 -9.17
C SER A 123 -22.39 17.50 -9.93
N SER A 124 -21.43 18.03 -10.68
CA SER A 124 -21.64 19.23 -11.52
C SER A 124 -22.56 18.95 -12.71
N LEU A 125 -22.50 17.77 -13.31
CA LEU A 125 -23.40 17.36 -14.39
C LEU A 125 -24.85 17.21 -13.91
N GLN A 126 -25.08 16.65 -12.73
CA GLN A 126 -26.41 16.53 -12.15
C GLN A 126 -27.03 17.88 -11.84
N LEU A 127 -26.25 18.86 -11.41
CA LEU A 127 -26.69 20.24 -11.22
C LEU A 127 -27.04 20.97 -12.55
N PHE A 128 -26.39 20.56 -13.63
CA PHE A 128 -26.65 21.14 -14.96
C PHE A 128 -27.87 20.55 -15.66
N LEU A 129 -28.25 19.31 -15.32
CA LEU A 129 -29.35 18.56 -15.92
C LEU A 129 -30.69 18.73 -15.12
N SER A 130 -30.63 19.35 -13.95
CA SER A 130 -31.81 19.72 -13.15
C SER A 130 -32.18 21.18 -13.39
#